data_850cf92d0818ff52ab359fa77c794f05
#
_entry.id   850cf92d0818ff52ab359fa77c794f05
#
_cell.length_a   1.000
_cell.length_b   1.000
_cell.length_c   1.000
_cell.angle_alpha   90.00
_cell.angle_beta   90.00
_cell.angle_gamma   90.00
#
_symmetry.space_group_name_H-M   'P 1'
#
loop_
_entity.id
_entity.type
_entity.pdbx_description
1 polymer ?
#
loop_
_entity_poly.entity_id
_entity_poly.type
_entity_poly.pdbx_seq_one_letter_code
_entity_poly.pdbx_strand_id
1 'polypeptide(L)'
;MRPRKTKLGDFRPNLRGGPHQLTVNGDLPPSHFLLTLVHEIAHMKTHETFGLKVNPHGKEWQNTFAKCMEPIMEAKIYAPEIEAEVRRYLSKPKASCSADTRLLRALRAENEHSSPLLTLEEIEEGALFVLPGRKPMKRGKKRRTRYLCEELDSGRTFAVHPLAEVQLLKLKDERDFL
;
A
#
# COMPACT_ATOMS: atom_id res chain seq x y z
N MET A 1 10.49 -16.67 5.08
CA MET A 1 9.19 -16.12 5.50
C MET A 1 8.31 -15.97 4.28
N ARG A 2 7.03 -16.38 4.29
CA ARG A 2 6.15 -16.17 3.12
C ARG A 2 5.63 -14.73 3.12
N PRO A 3 5.66 -13.97 1.99
CA PRO A 3 5.12 -12.63 1.89
C PRO A 3 3.64 -12.59 2.28
N ARG A 4 3.22 -11.60 3.03
CA ARG A 4 1.81 -11.43 3.40
C ARG A 4 1.09 -10.68 2.28
N LYS A 5 0.01 -11.25 1.75
CA LYS A 5 -0.75 -10.65 0.65
C LYS A 5 -1.69 -9.49 1.06
N THR A 6 -1.95 -9.28 2.36
CA THR A 6 -3.04 -8.39 2.83
C THR A 6 -2.61 -7.29 3.79
N LYS A 7 -1.45 -7.40 4.44
CA LYS A 7 -0.93 -6.41 5.40
C LYS A 7 0.52 -6.09 5.10
N LEU A 8 0.88 -4.83 5.10
CA LEU A 8 2.27 -4.37 4.94
C LEU A 8 3.06 -4.56 6.22
N GLY A 9 2.45 -4.30 7.38
CA GLY A 9 2.96 -4.48 8.71
C GLY A 9 1.87 -4.89 9.69
N ASP A 10 2.24 -5.23 10.92
CA ASP A 10 1.32 -5.58 11.99
C ASP A 10 2.00 -5.45 13.35
N PHE A 11 1.42 -4.67 14.25
CA PHE A 11 1.79 -4.61 15.65
C PHE A 11 0.77 -5.40 16.48
N ARG A 12 1.27 -6.25 17.40
CA ARG A 12 0.44 -7.03 18.34
C ARG A 12 0.96 -6.85 19.75
N PRO A 13 0.20 -6.19 20.63
CA PRO A 13 0.58 -6.08 22.02
C PRO A 13 0.48 -7.45 22.71
N ASN A 14 1.44 -7.73 23.58
CA ASN A 14 1.33 -8.84 24.51
C ASN A 14 0.69 -8.34 25.82
N LEU A 15 -0.56 -8.69 26.06
CA LEU A 15 -1.33 -8.28 27.24
C LEU A 15 -1.02 -9.12 28.48
N ARG A 16 -0.15 -10.14 28.37
CA ARG A 16 0.22 -11.05 29.47
C ARG A 16 1.60 -10.76 30.07
N GLY A 17 2.21 -9.60 29.72
CA GLY A 17 3.49 -9.18 30.29
C GLY A 17 4.75 -9.76 29.64
N GLY A 18 4.67 -10.17 28.37
CA GLY A 18 5.82 -10.57 27.56
C GLY A 18 6.16 -9.55 26.46
N PRO A 19 7.13 -9.84 25.60
CA PRO A 19 7.51 -8.95 24.50
C PRO A 19 6.36 -8.76 23.50
N HIS A 20 6.21 -7.54 23.03
CA HIS A 20 5.30 -7.22 21.91
C HIS A 20 5.81 -7.81 20.61
N GLN A 21 4.92 -8.05 19.66
CA GLN A 21 5.28 -8.52 18.33
C GLN A 21 5.07 -7.40 17.31
N LEU A 22 6.13 -7.12 16.54
CA LEU A 22 6.09 -6.22 15.38
C LEU A 22 6.58 -6.97 14.15
N THR A 23 5.87 -6.85 13.04
CA THR A 23 6.24 -7.50 11.78
C THR A 23 6.02 -6.55 10.62
N VAL A 24 6.93 -6.60 9.64
CA VAL A 24 6.84 -5.85 8.36
C VAL A 24 7.12 -6.82 7.22
N ASN A 25 6.47 -6.64 6.07
CA ASN A 25 6.78 -7.42 4.89
C ASN A 25 8.18 -7.09 4.38
N GLY A 26 9.00 -8.12 4.18
CA GLY A 26 10.39 -7.98 3.74
C GLY A 26 10.55 -7.77 2.23
N ASP A 27 9.47 -7.84 1.45
CA ASP A 27 9.43 -7.63 0.01
C ASP A 27 9.08 -6.18 -0.39
N LEU A 28 8.95 -5.30 0.59
CA LEU A 28 8.70 -3.87 0.34
C LEU A 28 9.98 -3.16 -0.11
N PRO A 29 9.88 -2.18 -1.03
CA PRO A 29 10.96 -1.26 -1.33
C PRO A 29 11.51 -0.57 -0.06
N PRO A 30 12.80 -0.19 -0.01
CA PRO A 30 13.42 0.32 1.21
C PRO A 30 12.67 1.48 1.87
N SER A 31 12.28 2.50 1.11
CA SER A 31 11.52 3.64 1.64
C SER A 31 10.13 3.24 2.14
N HIS A 32 9.46 2.32 1.44
CA HIS A 32 8.16 1.80 1.86
C HIS A 32 8.28 0.92 3.10
N PHE A 33 9.31 0.08 3.17
CA PHE A 33 9.62 -0.73 4.34
C PHE A 33 9.86 0.14 5.57
N LEU A 34 10.72 1.17 5.45
CA LEU A 34 11.05 2.09 6.54
C LEU A 34 9.79 2.82 7.04
N LEU A 35 8.98 3.37 6.14
CA LEU A 35 7.73 4.05 6.50
C LEU A 35 6.76 3.10 7.22
N THR A 36 6.64 1.86 6.75
CA THR A 36 5.78 0.84 7.37
C THR A 36 6.33 0.43 8.74
N LEU A 37 7.64 0.24 8.87
CA LEU A 37 8.27 -0.08 10.14
C LEU A 37 7.99 0.99 11.20
N VAL A 38 8.16 2.26 10.85
CA VAL A 38 7.90 3.39 11.77
C VAL A 38 6.42 3.50 12.10
N HIS A 39 5.52 3.18 11.17
CA HIS A 39 4.08 3.10 11.41
C HIS A 39 3.76 2.07 12.51
N GLU A 40 4.34 0.88 12.46
CA GLU A 40 4.14 -0.17 13.46
C GLU A 40 4.81 0.17 14.80
N ILE A 41 5.99 0.83 14.78
CA ILE A 41 6.65 1.37 15.99
C ILE A 41 5.76 2.43 16.65
N ALA A 42 5.10 3.28 15.87
CA ALA A 42 4.17 4.27 16.41
C ALA A 42 2.95 3.61 17.11
N HIS A 43 2.45 2.50 16.58
CA HIS A 43 1.43 1.70 17.28
C HIS A 43 1.95 1.16 18.59
N MET A 44 3.15 0.60 18.64
CA MET A 44 3.78 0.10 19.84
C MET A 44 3.91 1.21 20.89
N LYS A 45 4.53 2.33 20.54
CA LYS A 45 4.74 3.47 21.47
C LYS A 45 3.41 4.08 21.95
N THR A 46 2.41 4.16 21.09
CA THR A 46 1.08 4.63 21.47
C THR A 46 0.43 3.67 22.46
N HIS A 47 0.56 2.37 22.22
CA HIS A 47 0.07 1.35 23.16
C HIS A 47 0.77 1.40 24.52
N GLU A 48 2.10 1.54 24.54
CA GLU A 48 2.89 1.66 25.79
C GLU A 48 2.50 2.90 26.60
N THR A 49 2.16 4.01 25.92
CA THR A 49 1.81 5.28 26.59
C THR A 49 0.35 5.35 27.03
N PHE A 50 -0.58 4.89 26.19
CA PHE A 50 -2.02 5.10 26.37
C PHE A 50 -2.83 3.81 26.57
N GLY A 51 -2.20 2.65 26.43
CA GLY A 51 -2.86 1.34 26.49
C GLY A 51 -3.86 1.14 25.33
N LEU A 52 -4.98 0.45 25.64
CA LEU A 52 -6.05 0.17 24.69
C LEU A 52 -7.16 1.24 24.66
N LYS A 53 -6.98 2.35 25.38
CA LYS A 53 -8.02 3.38 25.58
C LYS A 53 -8.14 4.37 24.42
N VAL A 54 -7.22 4.34 23.46
CA VAL A 54 -7.18 5.28 22.31
C VAL A 54 -7.56 4.58 21.02
N ASN A 55 -8.13 5.35 20.10
CA ASN A 55 -8.51 4.82 18.80
C ASN A 55 -7.25 4.50 17.95
N PRO A 56 -7.20 3.35 17.30
CA PRO A 56 -6.18 3.07 16.29
C PRO A 56 -6.15 4.20 15.25
N HIS A 57 -4.98 4.76 14.98
CA HIS A 57 -4.78 5.90 14.08
C HIS A 57 -5.49 7.21 14.49
N GLY A 58 -5.92 7.30 15.79
CA GLY A 58 -6.42 8.53 16.42
C GLY A 58 -5.33 9.60 16.57
N LYS A 59 -5.67 10.73 17.19
CA LYS A 59 -4.73 11.86 17.38
C LYS A 59 -3.46 11.46 18.13
N GLU A 60 -3.58 10.60 19.12
CA GLU A 60 -2.47 10.10 19.94
C GLU A 60 -1.46 9.33 19.06
N TRP A 61 -1.97 8.42 18.23
CA TRP A 61 -1.14 7.69 17.29
C TRP A 61 -0.54 8.62 16.22
N GLN A 62 -1.31 9.54 15.65
CA GLN A 62 -0.82 10.50 14.64
C GLN A 62 0.34 11.35 15.17
N ASN A 63 0.21 11.85 16.41
CA ASN A 63 1.26 12.62 17.05
C ASN A 63 2.49 11.76 17.35
N THR A 64 2.30 10.52 17.80
CA THR A 64 3.40 9.58 18.05
C THR A 64 4.11 9.22 16.75
N PHE A 65 3.35 8.98 15.68
CA PHE A 65 3.91 8.67 14.37
C PHE A 65 4.74 9.83 13.80
N ALA A 66 4.22 11.06 13.89
CA ALA A 66 4.97 12.25 13.48
C ALA A 66 6.30 12.36 14.24
N LYS A 67 6.28 12.23 15.58
CA LYS A 67 7.51 12.24 16.41
C LYS A 67 8.49 11.13 16.05
N CYS A 68 8.00 9.93 15.74
CA CYS A 68 8.87 8.82 15.32
C CYS A 68 9.51 9.09 13.96
N MET A 69 8.86 9.87 13.09
CA MET A 69 9.37 10.24 11.78
C MET A 69 10.37 11.41 11.80
N GLU A 70 10.33 12.27 12.83
CA GLU A 70 11.24 13.45 12.92
C GLU A 70 12.71 13.10 12.65
N PRO A 71 13.35 12.15 13.36
CA PRO A 71 14.78 11.86 13.15
C PRO A 71 15.07 11.32 11.75
N ILE A 72 14.12 10.63 11.12
CA ILE A 72 14.26 10.10 9.77
C ILE A 72 14.20 11.23 8.75
N MET A 73 13.31 12.20 8.96
CA MET A 73 13.16 13.38 8.11
C MET A 73 14.36 14.33 8.24
N GLU A 74 14.94 14.44 9.44
CA GLU A 74 16.17 15.21 9.69
C GLU A 74 17.39 14.57 9.03
N ALA A 75 17.47 13.24 9.06
CA ALA A 75 18.55 12.48 8.44
C ALA A 75 18.49 12.45 6.89
N LYS A 76 17.41 13.00 6.28
CA LYS A 76 17.21 13.07 4.82
C LYS A 76 17.46 11.75 4.10
N ILE A 77 16.93 10.66 4.66
CA ILE A 77 17.11 9.30 4.14
C ILE A 77 16.34 9.10 2.83
N TYR A 78 15.17 9.75 2.69
CA TYR A 78 14.34 9.65 1.49
C TYR A 78 14.89 10.49 0.34
N ALA A 79 14.71 10.01 -0.88
CA ALA A 79 14.86 10.84 -2.07
C ALA A 79 13.92 12.06 -2.00
N PRO A 80 14.29 13.23 -2.59
CA PRO A 80 13.54 14.48 -2.42
C PRO A 80 12.04 14.37 -2.76
N GLU A 81 11.70 13.62 -3.81
CA GLU A 81 10.33 13.42 -4.27
C GLU A 81 9.51 12.60 -3.27
N ILE A 82 10.13 11.57 -2.69
CA ILE A 82 9.50 10.74 -1.65
C ILE A 82 9.38 11.55 -0.36
N GLU A 83 10.43 12.29 0.02
CA GLU A 83 10.43 13.14 1.22
C GLU A 83 9.27 14.14 1.18
N ALA A 84 9.06 14.82 0.05
CA ALA A 84 7.96 15.78 -0.11
C ALA A 84 6.59 15.14 0.14
N GLU A 85 6.34 13.93 -0.41
CA GLU A 85 5.08 13.22 -0.21
C GLU A 85 4.94 12.64 1.20
N VAL A 86 6.04 12.21 1.84
CA VAL A 86 6.04 11.79 3.25
C VAL A 86 5.69 12.98 4.15
N ARG A 87 6.30 14.14 3.96
CA ARG A 87 5.97 15.38 4.72
C ARG A 87 4.49 15.74 4.58
N ARG A 88 3.97 15.72 3.37
CA ARG A 88 2.54 15.96 3.12
C ARG A 88 1.66 14.91 3.83
N TYR A 89 2.04 13.64 3.77
CA TYR A 89 1.30 12.55 4.43
C TYR A 89 1.28 12.69 5.95
N LEU A 90 2.39 13.09 6.56
CA LEU A 90 2.52 13.28 8.02
C LEU A 90 1.58 14.38 8.56
N SER A 91 1.16 15.34 7.73
CA SER A 91 0.20 16.37 8.18
C SER A 91 -1.20 15.80 8.46
N LYS A 92 -1.58 14.68 7.83
CA LYS A 92 -2.85 13.97 8.02
C LYS A 92 -2.70 12.49 7.66
N PRO A 93 -2.00 11.70 8.48
CA PRO A 93 -1.73 10.31 8.16
C PRO A 93 -3.00 9.49 8.17
N LYS A 94 -3.11 8.59 7.19
CA LYS A 94 -4.20 7.63 7.07
C LYS A 94 -3.85 6.33 7.79
N ALA A 95 -4.85 5.49 8.02
CA ALA A 95 -4.69 4.18 8.66
C ALA A 95 -3.73 3.22 7.92
N SER A 96 -3.43 3.51 6.66
CA SER A 96 -2.41 2.82 5.88
C SER A 96 -1.81 3.79 4.88
N CYS A 97 -0.49 3.73 4.66
CA CYS A 97 0.19 4.48 3.60
C CYS A 97 -0.34 4.10 2.21
N SER A 98 -0.79 2.84 2.02
CA SER A 98 -1.43 2.37 0.78
C SER A 98 -2.75 3.08 0.46
N ALA A 99 -3.40 3.71 1.45
CA ALA A 99 -4.62 4.50 1.22
C ALA A 99 -4.33 5.89 0.65
N ASP A 100 -3.07 6.31 0.61
CA ASP A 100 -2.64 7.56 0.00
C ASP A 100 -1.98 7.30 -1.36
N THR A 101 -2.75 7.49 -2.43
CA THR A 101 -2.31 7.16 -3.80
C THR A 101 -1.09 7.98 -4.25
N ARG A 102 -0.94 9.25 -3.78
CA ARG A 102 0.21 10.08 -4.14
C ARG A 102 1.49 9.56 -3.49
N LEU A 103 1.44 9.33 -2.18
CA LEU A 103 2.55 8.75 -1.44
C LEU A 103 2.95 7.38 -2.02
N LEU A 104 1.95 6.52 -2.29
CA LEU A 104 2.22 5.19 -2.82
C LEU A 104 2.87 5.24 -4.22
N ARG A 105 2.51 6.22 -5.09
CA ARG A 105 3.21 6.44 -6.36
C ARG A 105 4.66 6.80 -6.15
N ALA A 106 4.96 7.77 -5.25
CA ALA A 106 6.33 8.17 -4.98
C ALA A 106 7.17 6.99 -4.44
N LEU A 107 6.62 6.21 -3.49
CA LEU A 107 7.27 5.01 -2.96
C LEU A 107 7.48 3.91 -4.02
N ARG A 108 6.60 3.84 -5.03
CA ARG A 108 6.70 2.87 -6.10
C ARG A 108 7.74 3.29 -7.14
N ALA A 109 7.84 4.59 -7.45
CA ALA A 109 8.82 5.12 -8.41
C ALA A 109 10.27 4.79 -8.02
N GLU A 110 10.57 4.62 -6.73
CA GLU A 110 11.87 4.13 -6.26
C GLU A 110 12.23 2.75 -6.83
N ASN A 111 11.21 1.97 -7.22
CA ASN A 111 11.37 0.58 -7.63
C ASN A 111 11.00 0.32 -9.11
N GLU A 112 10.79 1.37 -9.91
CA GLU A 112 10.37 1.25 -11.32
C GLU A 112 11.31 0.40 -12.18
N HIS A 113 12.57 0.23 -11.75
CA HIS A 113 13.55 -0.67 -12.41
C HIS A 113 13.36 -2.15 -12.05
N SER A 114 12.48 -2.51 -11.13
CA SER A 114 12.37 -3.87 -10.57
C SER A 114 11.02 -4.56 -10.76
N SER A 115 9.96 -3.86 -11.15
CA SER A 115 8.65 -4.50 -11.41
C SER A 115 8.26 -4.39 -12.88
N PRO A 116 8.25 -5.51 -13.63
CA PRO A 116 7.78 -5.54 -15.01
C PRO A 116 6.24 -5.46 -15.13
N LEU A 117 5.53 -5.36 -14.01
CA LEU A 117 4.07 -5.36 -13.98
C LEU A 117 3.52 -3.94 -14.10
N LEU A 118 2.58 -3.77 -15.02
CA LEU A 118 1.80 -2.55 -15.15
C LEU A 118 0.88 -2.35 -13.94
N THR A 119 0.51 -1.11 -13.66
CA THR A 119 -0.58 -0.80 -12.75
C THR A 119 -1.90 -0.69 -13.48
N LEU A 120 -3.00 -0.82 -12.75
CA LEU A 120 -4.34 -0.71 -13.33
C LEU A 120 -4.60 0.67 -13.97
N GLU A 121 -3.97 1.74 -13.50
CA GLU A 121 -4.13 3.07 -14.11
C GLU A 121 -3.36 3.24 -15.43
N GLU A 122 -2.35 2.42 -15.68
CA GLU A 122 -1.52 2.46 -16.90
C GLU A 122 -2.14 1.68 -18.07
N ILE A 123 -3.14 0.84 -17.83
CA ILE A 123 -3.87 0.13 -18.88
C ILE A 123 -5.11 0.90 -19.32
N GLU A 124 -5.61 0.70 -20.53
CA GLU A 124 -6.75 1.42 -21.08
C GLU A 124 -8.10 0.94 -20.54
N GLU A 125 -9.15 1.79 -20.61
CA GLU A 125 -10.52 1.37 -20.35
C GLU A 125 -10.94 0.27 -21.32
N GLY A 126 -11.56 -0.78 -20.79
CA GLY A 126 -11.94 -1.96 -21.57
C GLY A 126 -10.86 -3.05 -21.66
N ALA A 127 -9.61 -2.75 -21.29
CA ALA A 127 -8.55 -3.74 -21.29
C ALA A 127 -8.85 -4.91 -20.35
N LEU A 128 -8.46 -6.12 -20.79
CA LEU A 128 -8.58 -7.34 -19.99
C LEU A 128 -7.29 -7.57 -19.21
N PHE A 129 -7.43 -7.91 -17.96
CA PHE A 129 -6.30 -8.11 -17.06
C PHE A 129 -6.59 -9.14 -15.97
N VAL A 130 -5.54 -9.59 -15.31
CA VAL A 130 -5.60 -10.46 -14.13
C VAL A 130 -4.88 -9.77 -12.96
N LEU A 131 -5.50 -9.79 -11.79
CA LEU A 131 -4.84 -9.52 -10.51
C LEU A 131 -4.25 -10.82 -9.95
N PRO A 132 -3.14 -10.77 -9.18
CA PRO A 132 -2.56 -11.96 -8.56
C PRO A 132 -3.60 -12.76 -7.75
N GLY A 133 -3.83 -14.01 -8.15
CA GLY A 133 -4.77 -14.91 -7.49
C GLY A 133 -6.25 -14.57 -7.70
N ARG A 134 -6.58 -13.77 -8.72
CA ARG A 134 -7.96 -13.46 -9.11
C ARG A 134 -8.27 -13.97 -10.52
N LYS A 135 -9.55 -14.02 -10.83
CA LYS A 135 -10.07 -14.33 -12.17
C LYS A 135 -9.85 -13.14 -13.11
N PRO A 136 -9.92 -13.40 -14.45
CA PRO A 136 -9.86 -12.33 -15.46
C PRO A 136 -10.92 -11.25 -15.23
N MET A 137 -10.51 -10.01 -15.43
CA MET A 137 -11.34 -8.82 -15.23
C MET A 137 -11.20 -7.87 -16.42
N LYS A 138 -12.23 -7.05 -16.65
CA LYS A 138 -12.25 -5.95 -17.59
C LYS A 138 -12.14 -4.63 -16.83
N ARG A 139 -11.20 -3.75 -17.22
CA ARG A 139 -11.07 -2.42 -16.64
C ARG A 139 -12.22 -1.53 -17.08
N GLY A 140 -12.96 -0.99 -16.12
CA GLY A 140 -13.99 0.01 -16.35
C GLY A 140 -13.56 1.42 -15.96
N LYS A 141 -14.52 2.33 -15.81
CA LYS A 141 -14.30 3.73 -15.49
C LYS A 141 -13.78 3.95 -14.08
N LYS A 142 -13.00 5.01 -13.92
CA LYS A 142 -12.57 5.47 -12.60
C LYS A 142 -13.74 6.16 -11.89
N ARG A 143 -14.02 5.71 -10.65
CA ARG A 143 -15.01 6.34 -9.77
C ARG A 143 -14.32 6.78 -8.48
N ARG A 144 -14.21 8.09 -8.27
CA ARG A 144 -13.46 8.69 -7.16
C ARG A 144 -11.99 8.25 -7.18
N THR A 145 -11.60 7.36 -6.28
CA THR A 145 -10.22 6.91 -6.06
C THR A 145 -9.95 5.51 -6.59
N ARG A 146 -10.94 4.81 -7.18
CA ARG A 146 -10.81 3.42 -7.63
C ARG A 146 -11.41 3.25 -9.01
N TYR A 147 -10.96 2.21 -9.74
CA TYR A 147 -11.57 1.77 -10.99
C TYR A 147 -12.63 0.71 -10.69
N LEU A 148 -13.78 0.82 -11.37
CA LEU A 148 -14.76 -0.27 -11.39
C LEU A 148 -14.33 -1.28 -12.43
N CYS A 149 -14.07 -2.50 -12.01
CA CYS A 149 -13.62 -3.58 -12.87
C CYS A 149 -14.62 -4.73 -12.79
N GLU A 150 -14.99 -5.27 -13.93
CA GLU A 150 -15.94 -6.37 -14.05
C GLU A 150 -15.18 -7.70 -14.16
N GLU A 151 -15.50 -8.66 -13.32
CA GLU A 151 -15.00 -10.03 -13.43
C GLU A 151 -15.74 -10.75 -14.55
N LEU A 152 -15.00 -11.29 -15.53
CA LEU A 152 -15.61 -11.81 -16.78
C LEU A 152 -16.52 -13.01 -16.56
N ASP A 153 -16.18 -13.90 -15.62
CA ASP A 153 -16.94 -15.12 -15.39
C ASP A 153 -18.26 -14.88 -14.66
N SER A 154 -18.28 -13.94 -13.72
CA SER A 154 -19.43 -13.74 -12.85
C SER A 154 -20.22 -12.46 -13.13
N GLY A 155 -19.69 -11.55 -13.96
CA GLY A 155 -20.23 -10.21 -14.19
C GLY A 155 -20.19 -9.29 -12.96
N ARG A 156 -19.55 -9.72 -11.87
CA ARG A 156 -19.47 -8.95 -10.63
C ARG A 156 -18.50 -7.79 -10.78
N THR A 157 -18.89 -6.61 -10.27
CA THR A 157 -18.07 -5.41 -10.30
C THR A 157 -17.30 -5.24 -8.99
N PHE A 158 -16.01 -4.95 -9.11
CA PHE A 158 -15.09 -4.70 -8.01
C PHE A 158 -14.45 -3.32 -8.12
N ALA A 159 -14.28 -2.65 -6.97
CA ALA A 159 -13.58 -1.37 -6.89
C ALA A 159 -12.08 -1.62 -6.66
N VAL A 160 -11.28 -1.56 -7.72
CA VAL A 160 -9.85 -1.87 -7.71
C VAL A 160 -9.00 -0.59 -7.58
N HIS A 161 -7.91 -0.69 -6.81
CA HIS A 161 -6.99 0.43 -6.59
C HIS A 161 -6.23 0.79 -7.87
N PRO A 162 -5.99 2.09 -8.19
CA PRO A 162 -5.27 2.50 -9.40
C PRO A 162 -3.89 1.87 -9.55
N LEU A 163 -3.16 1.76 -8.45
CA LEU A 163 -1.81 1.19 -8.39
C LEU A 163 -1.79 -0.31 -8.08
N ALA A 164 -2.90 -1.01 -8.30
CA ALA A 164 -2.87 -2.48 -8.24
C ALA A 164 -2.06 -3.02 -9.42
N GLU A 165 -1.11 -3.91 -9.13
CA GLU A 165 -0.32 -4.59 -10.16
C GLU A 165 -1.19 -5.54 -10.94
N VAL A 166 -1.11 -5.44 -12.25
CA VAL A 166 -1.94 -6.19 -13.19
C VAL A 166 -1.10 -6.84 -14.27
N GLN A 167 -1.53 -8.00 -14.71
CA GLN A 167 -1.03 -8.64 -15.90
C GLN A 167 -2.07 -8.48 -17.04
N LEU A 168 -1.69 -7.82 -18.11
CA LEU A 168 -2.55 -7.71 -19.30
C LEU A 168 -2.79 -9.08 -19.91
N LEU A 169 -4.05 -9.35 -20.24
CA LEU A 169 -4.43 -10.47 -21.08
C LEU A 169 -4.44 -9.94 -22.54
N LYS A 170 -3.51 -10.40 -23.35
CA LYS A 170 -3.60 -10.23 -24.82
C LYS A 170 -4.77 -11.07 -25.30
N LEU A 171 -5.75 -10.46 -25.95
CA LEU A 171 -6.67 -11.21 -26.78
C LEU A 171 -5.81 -11.91 -27.85
N LYS A 172 -5.85 -13.23 -27.97
CA LYS A 172 -5.28 -13.92 -29.11
C LYS A 172 -5.96 -13.32 -30.34
N ASP A 173 -5.16 -12.76 -31.24
CA ASP A 173 -5.65 -12.31 -32.54
C ASP A 173 -6.33 -13.53 -33.18
N GLU A 174 -7.56 -13.35 -33.69
CA GLU A 174 -8.31 -14.40 -34.41
C GLU A 174 -7.62 -14.85 -35.71
N ARG A 175 -6.42 -14.33 -35.99
CA ARG A 175 -5.60 -14.62 -37.17
C ARG A 175 -4.69 -15.84 -37.07
N ASP A 176 -4.63 -16.50 -35.91
CA ASP A 176 -3.84 -17.72 -35.73
C ASP A 176 -4.60 -19.02 -36.10
N PHE A 177 -5.76 -18.90 -36.72
CA PHE A 177 -6.60 -20.03 -37.18
C PHE A 177 -6.90 -19.99 -38.69
N LEU A 178 -5.99 -19.48 -39.54
CA LEU A 178 -6.09 -19.65 -41.01
C LEU A 178 -4.84 -20.31 -41.56
#